data_921bd4a7a0e6a4f15b7b5345f2e32003
#
_entry.id   921bd4a7a0e6a4f15b7b5345f2e32003
#
_cell.length_a   1.000
_cell.length_b   1.000
_cell.length_c   1.000
_cell.angle_alpha   90.00
_cell.angle_beta   90.00
_cell.angle_gamma   90.00
#
_symmetry.space_group_name_H-M   'P 1'
#
loop_
_entity.id
_entity.type
_entity.pdbx_description
1 polymer ?
#
loop_
_entity_poly.entity_id
_entity_poly.type
_entity_poly.pdbx_seq_one_letter_code
_entity_poly.pdbx_strand_id
1 'polypeptide(L)'
;MSGGVGRHDGRRRAILAIDTATSRVVIATGSPDGVADGVSTWIAGHRHGEHLLSSIERFLGEGNLRRSRLVGIAVGTGPGAFTGLRVGMATAKGLAHGLRIPLVGVSSGEALLDAADDAGGADTPSVLLLPAGPSDRVMLRRGAAPRLLPGGTDPELRPDEVLVAVDLDGRAPADAVARGGVAQDRLGYALLRAGAHRLASLRAESGRDAAALGELATLVPEYVSLPRGVTTMSGTVAWSRDPR
;
A
#
# COMPACT_ATOMS: atom_id res chain seq x y z
N MET A 1 -12.88 -13.62 7.36
CA MET A 1 -12.29 -14.14 6.12
C MET A 1 -13.36 -14.11 5.05
N SER A 2 -13.31 -13.16 4.14
CA SER A 2 -14.22 -13.15 2.99
C SER A 2 -13.54 -12.38 1.87
N GLY A 3 -12.84 -13.10 1.03
CA GLY A 3 -12.32 -12.58 -0.23
C GLY A 3 -12.65 -13.62 -1.29
N GLY A 4 -13.61 -13.31 -2.17
CA GLY A 4 -13.94 -14.15 -3.28
C GLY A 4 -12.80 -14.14 -4.32
N VAL A 5 -12.18 -15.29 -4.54
CA VAL A 5 -11.22 -15.46 -5.64
C VAL A 5 -12.02 -15.85 -6.89
N GLY A 6 -12.10 -14.94 -7.86
CA GLY A 6 -12.63 -15.27 -9.18
C GLY A 6 -11.74 -16.33 -9.85
N ARG A 7 -12.33 -17.41 -10.35
CA ARG A 7 -11.59 -18.43 -11.11
C ARG A 7 -11.13 -17.85 -12.44
N HIS A 8 -9.81 -17.73 -12.62
CA HIS A 8 -9.23 -17.31 -13.88
C HIS A 8 -9.26 -18.43 -14.92
N ASP A 9 -9.62 -18.10 -16.16
CA ASP A 9 -9.15 -18.85 -17.31
C ASP A 9 -7.61 -18.69 -17.34
N GLY A 10 -6.84 -19.73 -17.06
CA GLY A 10 -5.38 -19.72 -16.86
C GLY A 10 -4.53 -19.13 -18.01
N ARG A 11 -5.17 -18.48 -18.99
CA ARG A 11 -4.58 -17.76 -20.13
C ARG A 11 -4.52 -16.24 -19.96
N ARG A 12 -5.23 -15.66 -19.00
CA ARG A 12 -5.36 -14.22 -18.83
C ARG A 12 -4.07 -13.59 -18.25
N ARG A 13 -3.65 -12.44 -18.79
CA ARG A 13 -2.57 -11.62 -18.22
C ARG A 13 -3.11 -10.88 -17.00
N ALA A 14 -2.32 -10.79 -15.94
CA ALA A 14 -2.72 -10.14 -14.71
C ALA A 14 -1.60 -9.26 -14.13
N ILE A 15 -1.98 -8.31 -13.31
CA ILE A 15 -1.09 -7.58 -12.41
C ILE A 15 -1.30 -8.09 -10.98
N LEU A 16 -0.24 -8.01 -10.16
CA LEU A 16 -0.25 -8.30 -8.74
C LEU A 16 -0.06 -6.99 -7.98
N ALA A 17 -0.93 -6.69 -7.02
CA ALA A 17 -0.77 -5.60 -6.08
C ALA A 17 -0.46 -6.14 -4.69
N ILE A 18 0.45 -5.48 -3.96
CA ILE A 18 0.91 -5.87 -2.63
C ILE A 18 0.94 -4.61 -1.76
N ASP A 19 0.31 -4.64 -0.57
CA ASP A 19 0.49 -3.61 0.44
C ASP A 19 0.77 -4.24 1.82
N THR A 20 1.69 -3.61 2.54
CA THR A 20 2.12 -4.01 3.88
C THR A 20 2.35 -2.80 4.77
N ALA A 21 1.78 -1.65 4.39
CA ALA A 21 1.95 -0.38 5.09
C ALA A 21 1.19 -0.32 6.42
N THR A 22 0.11 -1.08 6.55
CA THR A 22 -0.77 -1.12 7.73
C THR A 22 -0.62 -2.43 8.51
N SER A 23 -1.36 -2.59 9.59
CA SER A 23 -1.45 -3.86 10.33
C SER A 23 -2.01 -5.01 9.49
N ARG A 24 -2.73 -4.67 8.41
CA ARG A 24 -3.22 -5.65 7.42
C ARG A 24 -2.27 -5.74 6.24
N VAL A 25 -1.93 -6.96 5.86
CA VAL A 25 -1.34 -7.24 4.56
C VAL A 25 -2.45 -7.38 3.55
N VAL A 26 -2.28 -6.77 2.40
CA VAL A 26 -3.20 -6.83 1.27
C VAL A 26 -2.45 -7.36 0.06
N ILE A 27 -3.01 -8.40 -0.57
CA ILE A 27 -2.61 -8.85 -1.90
C ILE A 27 -3.84 -8.89 -2.80
N ALA A 28 -3.68 -8.43 -4.02
CA ALA A 28 -4.76 -8.44 -4.99
C ALA A 28 -4.23 -8.79 -6.38
N THR A 29 -5.06 -9.45 -7.18
CA THR A 29 -4.80 -9.68 -8.61
C THR A 29 -5.92 -9.11 -9.44
N GLY A 30 -5.57 -8.66 -10.63
CA GLY A 30 -6.54 -8.10 -11.56
C GLY A 30 -6.00 -7.98 -12.97
N SER A 31 -6.87 -7.57 -13.89
CA SER A 31 -6.51 -7.33 -15.28
C SER A 31 -5.52 -6.16 -15.40
N PRO A 32 -4.79 -6.07 -16.54
CA PRO A 32 -3.94 -4.92 -16.83
C PRO A 32 -4.67 -3.57 -16.85
N ASP A 33 -6.01 -3.58 -16.96
CA ASP A 33 -6.85 -2.38 -16.91
C ASP A 33 -7.30 -2.02 -15.49
N GLY A 34 -6.82 -2.75 -14.47
CA GLY A 34 -7.08 -2.45 -13.06
C GLY A 34 -8.39 -3.02 -12.49
N VAL A 35 -9.08 -3.87 -13.23
CA VAL A 35 -10.26 -4.58 -12.74
C VAL A 35 -9.80 -5.75 -11.87
N ALA A 36 -10.21 -5.76 -10.59
CA ALA A 36 -9.82 -6.80 -9.65
C ALA A 36 -10.49 -8.14 -9.95
N ASP A 37 -9.70 -9.20 -9.91
CA ASP A 37 -10.15 -10.59 -10.02
C ASP A 37 -10.22 -11.27 -8.64
N GLY A 38 -9.40 -10.83 -7.70
CA GLY A 38 -9.39 -11.32 -6.32
C GLY A 38 -8.59 -10.42 -5.40
N VAL A 39 -9.01 -10.39 -4.13
CA VAL A 39 -8.33 -9.68 -3.06
C VAL A 39 -8.24 -10.61 -1.86
N SER A 40 -7.09 -10.66 -1.21
CA SER A 40 -6.89 -11.36 0.06
C SER A 40 -6.26 -10.42 1.07
N THR A 41 -6.81 -10.41 2.28
CA THR A 41 -6.31 -9.59 3.38
C THR A 41 -6.19 -10.42 4.65
N TRP A 42 -5.16 -10.12 5.46
CA TRP A 42 -5.03 -10.70 6.80
C TRP A 42 -4.25 -9.77 7.72
N ILE A 43 -4.46 -9.91 9.02
CA ILE A 43 -3.71 -9.19 10.04
C ILE A 43 -2.36 -9.91 10.21
N ALA A 44 -1.26 -9.23 9.90
CA ALA A 44 0.08 -9.81 10.02
C ALA A 44 0.72 -9.60 11.39
N GLY A 45 0.24 -8.63 12.16
CA GLY A 45 0.85 -8.24 13.41
C GLY A 45 2.32 -7.86 13.21
N HIS A 46 3.23 -8.38 14.05
CA HIS A 46 4.68 -8.13 13.95
C HIS A 46 5.42 -9.09 12.99
N ARG A 47 4.71 -10.01 12.31
CA ARG A 47 5.28 -11.09 11.50
C ARG A 47 5.06 -10.92 9.99
N HIS A 48 5.02 -9.69 9.50
CA HIS A 48 4.76 -9.35 8.09
C HIS A 48 5.63 -10.14 7.08
N GLY A 49 6.86 -10.50 7.46
CA GLY A 49 7.82 -11.10 6.53
C GLY A 49 7.74 -12.62 6.41
N GLU A 50 7.29 -13.32 7.45
CA GLU A 50 7.47 -14.77 7.52
C GLU A 50 6.62 -15.55 6.49
N HIS A 51 5.48 -15.00 6.08
CA HIS A 51 4.52 -15.72 5.25
C HIS A 51 4.08 -14.98 3.98
N LEU A 52 4.62 -13.79 3.68
CA LEU A 52 4.13 -12.99 2.55
C LEU A 52 4.28 -13.74 1.21
N LEU A 53 5.47 -14.28 0.92
CA LEU A 53 5.72 -14.96 -0.34
C LEU A 53 4.87 -16.24 -0.48
N SER A 54 4.79 -17.06 0.56
CA SER A 54 3.96 -18.27 0.57
C SER A 54 2.46 -17.96 0.48
N SER A 55 2.02 -16.84 1.06
CA SER A 55 0.64 -16.37 0.94
C SER A 55 0.34 -15.88 -0.49
N ILE A 56 1.28 -15.20 -1.13
CA ILE A 56 1.14 -14.83 -2.55
C ILE A 56 1.05 -16.10 -3.42
N GLU A 57 1.91 -17.09 -3.20
CA GLU A 57 1.88 -18.34 -3.98
C GLU A 57 0.55 -19.09 -3.80
N ARG A 58 0.07 -19.20 -2.57
CA ARG A 58 -1.23 -19.81 -2.28
C ARG A 58 -2.36 -19.05 -2.96
N PHE A 59 -2.41 -17.72 -2.82
CA PHE A 59 -3.44 -16.87 -3.40
C PHE A 59 -3.48 -16.99 -4.94
N LEU A 60 -2.32 -16.99 -5.59
CA LEU A 60 -2.25 -17.22 -7.05
C LEU A 60 -2.73 -18.63 -7.42
N GLY A 61 -2.39 -19.65 -6.62
CA GLY A 61 -2.84 -21.01 -6.82
C GLY A 61 -4.36 -21.19 -6.68
N GLU A 62 -4.96 -20.60 -5.65
CA GLU A 62 -6.40 -20.58 -5.41
C GLU A 62 -7.16 -19.90 -6.56
N GLY A 63 -6.61 -18.83 -7.12
CA GLY A 63 -7.11 -18.14 -8.31
C GLY A 63 -6.80 -18.83 -9.63
N ASN A 64 -6.12 -19.99 -9.64
CA ASN A 64 -5.62 -20.67 -10.84
C ASN A 64 -4.78 -19.74 -11.75
N LEU A 65 -4.08 -18.78 -11.17
CA LEU A 65 -3.23 -17.82 -11.88
C LEU A 65 -1.76 -18.25 -11.83
N ARG A 66 -1.19 -18.60 -12.97
CA ARG A 66 0.25 -18.94 -13.07
C ARG A 66 1.11 -17.68 -12.95
N ARG A 67 2.23 -17.74 -12.22
CA ARG A 67 3.20 -16.64 -12.11
C ARG A 67 3.67 -16.09 -13.46
N SER A 68 3.80 -16.96 -14.48
CA SER A 68 4.15 -16.57 -15.84
C SER A 68 3.10 -15.69 -16.56
N ARG A 69 1.93 -15.53 -15.98
CA ARG A 69 0.87 -14.66 -16.50
C ARG A 69 0.88 -13.26 -15.86
N LEU A 70 1.66 -13.09 -14.82
CA LEU A 70 1.88 -11.76 -14.26
C LEU A 70 2.66 -10.89 -15.26
N VAL A 71 2.19 -9.69 -15.48
CA VAL A 71 2.76 -8.74 -16.44
C VAL A 71 3.16 -7.42 -15.80
N GLY A 72 3.02 -7.30 -14.50
CA GLY A 72 3.46 -6.16 -13.71
C GLY A 72 3.10 -6.36 -12.24
N ILE A 73 3.82 -5.66 -11.38
CA ILE A 73 3.59 -5.62 -9.95
C ILE A 73 3.41 -4.17 -9.52
N ALA A 74 2.41 -3.91 -8.68
CA ALA A 74 2.24 -2.69 -7.94
C ALA A 74 2.51 -2.95 -6.46
N VAL A 75 3.27 -2.08 -5.79
CA VAL A 75 3.55 -2.22 -4.36
C VAL A 75 3.28 -0.92 -3.63
N GLY A 76 2.64 -1.01 -2.46
CA GLY A 76 2.43 0.11 -1.57
C GLY A 76 3.76 0.69 -1.07
N THR A 77 3.92 2.01 -1.22
CA THR A 77 5.13 2.73 -0.79
C THR A 77 5.00 3.35 0.59
N GLY A 78 3.80 3.37 1.15
CA GLY A 78 3.50 4.04 2.42
C GLY A 78 2.68 5.33 2.24
N PRO A 79 2.63 6.18 3.25
CA PRO A 79 3.27 6.00 4.56
C PRO A 79 2.64 4.86 5.38
N GLY A 80 3.44 4.32 6.32
CA GLY A 80 2.98 3.23 7.19
C GLY A 80 4.09 2.57 8.01
N ALA A 81 3.83 1.35 8.44
CA ALA A 81 4.73 0.57 9.29
C ALA A 81 6.09 0.31 8.62
N PHE A 82 7.16 0.81 9.23
CA PHE A 82 8.53 0.75 8.69
C PHE A 82 8.98 -0.64 8.26
N THR A 83 8.77 -1.65 9.13
CA THR A 83 9.15 -3.04 8.83
C THR A 83 8.27 -3.62 7.73
N GLY A 84 6.97 -3.37 7.80
CA GLY A 84 6.02 -3.82 6.79
C GLY A 84 6.39 -3.33 5.39
N LEU A 85 6.58 -2.03 5.23
CA LEU A 85 6.95 -1.42 3.94
C LEU A 85 8.21 -2.05 3.33
N ARG A 86 9.25 -2.29 4.15
CA ARG A 86 10.48 -2.94 3.67
C ARG A 86 10.26 -4.36 3.21
N VAL A 87 9.47 -5.13 3.95
CA VAL A 87 9.15 -6.51 3.60
C VAL A 87 8.36 -6.58 2.31
N GLY A 88 7.28 -5.80 2.20
CA GLY A 88 6.46 -5.75 0.98
C GLY A 88 7.28 -5.35 -0.24
N MET A 89 8.07 -4.28 -0.11
CA MET A 89 8.90 -3.77 -1.20
C MET A 89 10.00 -4.75 -1.61
N ALA A 90 10.71 -5.37 -0.64
CA ALA A 90 11.72 -6.38 -0.94
C ALA A 90 11.14 -7.60 -1.66
N THR A 91 9.96 -8.06 -1.21
CA THR A 91 9.24 -9.18 -1.85
C THR A 91 8.81 -8.81 -3.27
N ALA A 92 8.22 -7.62 -3.46
CA ALA A 92 7.81 -7.14 -4.77
C ALA A 92 8.99 -7.00 -5.73
N LYS A 93 10.11 -6.43 -5.27
CA LYS A 93 11.36 -6.30 -6.05
C LYS A 93 11.91 -7.66 -6.43
N GLY A 94 11.98 -8.60 -5.51
CA GLY A 94 12.46 -9.97 -5.77
C GLY A 94 11.60 -10.69 -6.81
N LEU A 95 10.27 -10.60 -6.69
CA LEU A 95 9.34 -11.18 -7.66
C LEU A 95 9.45 -10.52 -9.03
N ALA A 96 9.47 -9.18 -9.10
CA ALA A 96 9.56 -8.44 -10.35
C ALA A 96 10.87 -8.77 -11.09
N HIS A 97 12.00 -8.81 -10.37
CA HIS A 97 13.30 -9.19 -10.91
C HIS A 97 13.31 -10.63 -11.43
N GLY A 98 12.84 -11.58 -10.61
CA GLY A 98 12.81 -13.00 -10.96
C GLY A 98 11.91 -13.32 -12.15
N LEU A 99 10.78 -12.61 -12.28
CA LEU A 99 9.82 -12.77 -13.37
C LEU A 99 10.15 -11.90 -14.59
N ARG A 100 11.09 -10.96 -14.47
CA ARG A 100 11.44 -9.96 -15.49
C ARG A 100 10.22 -9.15 -15.95
N ILE A 101 9.44 -8.67 -15.01
CA ILE A 101 8.26 -7.84 -15.24
C ILE A 101 8.40 -6.49 -14.52
N PRO A 102 7.73 -5.42 -15.01
CA PRO A 102 7.84 -4.11 -14.41
C PRO A 102 7.24 -4.06 -13.02
N LEU A 103 7.85 -3.24 -12.16
CA LEU A 103 7.41 -2.87 -10.82
C LEU A 103 7.10 -1.38 -10.77
N VAL A 104 5.98 -1.01 -10.14
CA VAL A 104 5.63 0.38 -9.84
C VAL A 104 5.26 0.53 -8.37
N GLY A 105 5.60 1.69 -7.79
CA GLY A 105 5.13 2.08 -6.47
C GLY A 105 3.75 2.74 -6.54
N VAL A 106 2.97 2.57 -5.52
CA VAL A 106 1.68 3.25 -5.30
C VAL A 106 1.67 3.76 -3.87
N SER A 107 1.36 5.03 -3.65
CA SER A 107 1.20 5.54 -2.28
C SER A 107 0.06 4.80 -1.58
N SER A 108 0.37 4.12 -0.48
CA SER A 108 -0.63 3.42 0.34
C SER A 108 -1.63 4.40 0.94
N GLY A 109 -1.15 5.60 1.31
CA GLY A 109 -1.99 6.66 1.85
C GLY A 109 -3.01 7.18 0.82
N GLU A 110 -2.57 7.46 -0.41
CA GLU A 110 -3.48 7.89 -1.49
C GLU A 110 -4.46 6.76 -1.86
N ALA A 111 -4.00 5.52 -1.91
CA ALA A 111 -4.89 4.38 -2.19
C ALA A 111 -5.93 4.16 -1.07
N LEU A 112 -5.59 4.42 0.20
CA LEU A 112 -6.54 4.39 1.32
C LEU A 112 -7.55 5.55 1.24
N LEU A 113 -7.12 6.75 0.84
CA LEU A 113 -8.01 7.88 0.59
C LEU A 113 -8.98 7.55 -0.56
N ASP A 114 -8.48 6.99 -1.68
CA ASP A 114 -9.33 6.53 -2.78
C ASP A 114 -10.37 5.50 -2.32
N ALA A 115 -9.92 4.52 -1.52
CA ALA A 115 -10.78 3.48 -0.99
C ALA A 115 -11.85 4.02 -0.03
N ALA A 116 -11.52 5.04 0.76
CA ALA A 116 -12.44 5.71 1.67
C ALA A 116 -13.50 6.54 0.91
N ASP A 117 -13.04 7.35 -0.06
CA ASP A 117 -13.93 8.19 -0.89
C ASP A 117 -14.90 7.31 -1.72
N ASP A 118 -14.40 6.21 -2.31
CA ASP A 118 -15.24 5.22 -3.02
C ASP A 118 -16.31 4.58 -2.09
N ALA A 119 -16.07 4.54 -0.79
CA ALA A 119 -17.01 3.98 0.20
C ALA A 119 -18.01 4.99 0.75
N GLY A 120 -17.57 6.24 0.95
CA GLY A 120 -18.35 7.31 1.58
C GLY A 120 -19.19 8.15 0.60
N GLY A 121 -18.94 8.02 -0.69
CA GLY A 121 -19.52 8.88 -1.75
C GLY A 121 -18.58 10.05 -2.09
N ALA A 122 -18.55 10.40 -3.36
CA ALA A 122 -17.56 11.32 -3.96
C ALA A 122 -17.64 12.79 -3.46
N ASP A 123 -18.68 13.16 -2.72
CA ASP A 123 -18.94 14.56 -2.35
C ASP A 123 -18.28 15.01 -1.04
N THR A 124 -17.71 14.08 -0.28
CA THR A 124 -17.10 14.38 1.02
C THR A 124 -15.65 13.89 1.05
N PRO A 125 -14.67 14.80 0.93
CA PRO A 125 -13.27 14.41 0.89
C PRO A 125 -12.82 13.79 2.22
N SER A 126 -12.12 12.67 2.14
CA SER A 126 -11.55 11.98 3.28
C SER A 126 -10.24 12.61 3.74
N VAL A 127 -10.05 12.67 5.07
CA VAL A 127 -8.78 12.98 5.72
C VAL A 127 -8.31 11.72 6.44
N LEU A 128 -7.17 11.20 6.05
CA LEU A 128 -6.63 9.95 6.59
C LEU A 128 -5.68 10.21 7.76
N LEU A 129 -5.88 9.49 8.85
CA LEU A 129 -4.93 9.38 9.97
C LEU A 129 -4.31 7.98 10.00
N LEU A 130 -2.99 7.95 10.12
CA LEU A 130 -2.18 6.74 10.31
C LEU A 130 -1.30 6.89 11.55
N PRO A 131 -0.89 5.81 12.23
CA PRO A 131 0.08 5.88 13.30
C PRO A 131 1.46 6.28 12.78
N ALA A 132 2.14 7.15 13.53
CA ALA A 132 3.52 7.59 13.28
C ALA A 132 4.39 7.33 14.53
N GLY A 133 4.24 6.17 15.12
CA GLY A 133 4.90 5.78 16.37
C GLY A 133 3.89 5.52 17.50
N PRO A 134 4.37 5.44 18.76
CA PRO A 134 3.51 5.06 19.88
C PRO A 134 2.38 6.06 20.17
N SER A 135 2.65 7.35 20.06
CA SER A 135 1.72 8.44 20.37
C SER A 135 1.34 9.28 19.17
N ASP A 136 2.29 9.50 18.26
CA ASP A 136 2.11 10.43 17.15
C ASP A 136 1.28 9.80 16.01
N ARG A 137 0.72 10.67 15.19
CA ARG A 137 -0.08 10.30 14.02
C ARG A 137 0.38 11.10 12.81
N VAL A 138 0.18 10.59 11.65
CA VAL A 138 0.33 11.33 10.40
C VAL A 138 -1.03 11.56 9.78
N MET A 139 -1.29 12.79 9.39
CA MET A 139 -2.49 13.21 8.69
C MET A 139 -2.17 13.42 7.21
N LEU A 140 -2.99 12.81 6.36
CA LEU A 140 -2.90 12.93 4.91
C LEU A 140 -4.18 13.51 4.34
N ARG A 141 -4.01 14.38 3.37
CA ARG A 141 -5.07 14.89 2.48
C ARG A 141 -4.64 14.66 1.04
N ARG A 142 -5.58 14.42 0.18
CA ARG A 142 -5.31 14.24 -1.26
C ARG A 142 -4.54 15.45 -1.81
N GLY A 143 -3.43 15.16 -2.52
CA GLY A 143 -2.62 16.17 -3.16
C GLY A 143 -1.86 17.12 -2.21
N ALA A 144 -1.81 16.83 -0.91
CA ALA A 144 -1.08 17.61 0.08
C ALA A 144 0.05 16.80 0.72
N ALA A 145 1.10 17.49 1.16
CA ALA A 145 2.18 16.85 1.91
C ALA A 145 1.65 16.25 3.24
N PRO A 146 2.12 15.06 3.64
CA PRO A 146 1.79 14.48 4.92
C PRO A 146 2.17 15.39 6.09
N ARG A 147 1.28 15.55 7.09
CA ARG A 147 1.51 16.37 8.28
C ARG A 147 1.62 15.48 9.52
N LEU A 148 2.72 15.59 10.25
CA LEU A 148 2.86 14.93 11.54
C LEU A 148 2.01 15.64 12.59
N LEU A 149 1.23 14.86 13.34
CA LEU A 149 0.43 15.32 14.48
C LEU A 149 0.98 14.69 15.76
N PRO A 150 1.52 15.49 16.70
CA PRO A 150 1.94 14.97 18.01
C PRO A 150 0.80 14.30 18.77
N GLY A 151 1.14 13.39 19.67
CA GLY A 151 0.17 12.73 20.53
C GLY A 151 -0.69 13.75 21.31
N GLY A 152 -2.00 13.51 21.37
CA GLY A 152 -2.96 14.41 22.02
C GLY A 152 -3.41 15.63 21.20
N THR A 153 -2.87 15.83 19.99
CA THR A 153 -3.33 16.93 19.10
C THR A 153 -4.51 16.44 18.25
N ASP A 154 -5.64 17.10 18.32
CA ASP A 154 -6.77 16.77 17.44
C ASP A 154 -6.52 17.24 16.01
N PRO A 155 -6.94 16.45 15.00
CA PRO A 155 -6.84 16.86 13.61
C PRO A 155 -7.83 18.01 13.33
N GLU A 156 -7.33 19.08 12.73
CA GLU A 156 -8.18 20.17 12.24
C GLU A 156 -8.86 19.74 10.94
N LEU A 157 -10.17 19.56 10.96
CA LEU A 157 -10.99 19.22 9.80
C LEU A 157 -11.71 20.45 9.26
N ARG A 158 -11.89 20.51 7.95
CA ARG A 158 -12.81 21.45 7.32
C ARG A 158 -14.24 20.94 7.50
N PRO A 159 -15.27 21.81 7.39
CA PRO A 159 -16.66 21.41 7.59
C PRO A 159 -17.17 20.32 6.64
N ASP A 160 -16.54 20.20 5.48
CA ASP A 160 -16.86 19.25 4.42
C ASP A 160 -15.97 17.99 4.45
N GLU A 161 -15.02 17.88 5.38
CA GLU A 161 -14.10 16.76 5.46
C GLU A 161 -14.59 15.67 6.43
N VAL A 162 -14.30 14.43 6.10
CA VAL A 162 -14.57 13.26 6.94
C VAL A 162 -13.27 12.59 7.37
N LEU A 163 -13.15 12.34 8.68
CA LEU A 163 -12.00 11.66 9.25
C LEU A 163 -12.08 10.15 9.03
N VAL A 164 -10.98 9.59 8.55
CA VAL A 164 -10.73 8.15 8.37
C VAL A 164 -9.49 7.78 9.16
N ALA A 165 -9.57 6.83 10.09
CA ALA A 165 -8.45 6.45 10.94
C ALA A 165 -8.12 4.97 10.78
N VAL A 166 -6.90 4.66 10.40
CA VAL A 166 -6.43 3.29 10.17
C VAL A 166 -5.37 2.92 11.21
N ASP A 167 -5.51 1.76 11.83
CA ASP A 167 -4.63 1.23 12.88
C ASP A 167 -4.53 2.18 14.11
N LEU A 168 -5.61 2.86 14.44
CA LEU A 168 -5.69 3.84 15.53
C LEU A 168 -6.81 3.50 16.54
N ASP A 169 -7.05 2.22 16.79
CA ASP A 169 -7.98 1.75 17.81
C ASP A 169 -7.65 2.38 19.17
N GLY A 170 -8.65 3.01 19.81
CA GLY A 170 -8.47 3.75 21.05
C GLY A 170 -7.64 5.05 20.98
N ARG A 171 -7.18 5.44 19.76
CA ARG A 171 -6.36 6.64 19.51
C ARG A 171 -7.01 7.61 18.52
N ALA A 172 -8.19 7.29 18.03
CA ALA A 172 -9.04 8.12 17.17
C ALA A 172 -10.52 7.86 17.49
N PRO A 173 -11.44 8.75 17.06
CA PRO A 173 -12.87 8.53 17.20
C PRO A 173 -13.33 7.21 16.60
N ALA A 174 -14.24 6.49 17.27
CA ALA A 174 -14.67 5.14 16.89
C ALA A 174 -15.28 5.09 15.48
N ASP A 175 -16.02 6.11 15.07
CA ASP A 175 -16.60 6.25 13.75
C ASP A 175 -15.52 6.45 12.66
N ALA A 176 -14.45 7.19 12.96
CA ALA A 176 -13.31 7.33 12.07
C ALA A 176 -12.53 6.01 11.91
N VAL A 177 -12.36 5.23 12.99
CA VAL A 177 -11.77 3.89 12.96
C VAL A 177 -12.62 2.93 12.13
N ALA A 178 -13.96 2.98 12.31
CA ALA A 178 -14.87 2.17 11.51
C ALA A 178 -14.73 2.46 10.00
N ARG A 179 -14.67 3.75 9.62
CA ARG A 179 -14.40 4.13 8.22
C ARG A 179 -13.03 3.66 7.74
N GLY A 180 -12.02 3.71 8.60
CA GLY A 180 -10.67 3.17 8.32
C GLY A 180 -10.70 1.68 8.02
N GLY A 181 -11.48 0.90 8.75
CA GLY A 181 -11.69 -0.53 8.48
C GLY A 181 -12.28 -0.77 7.09
N VAL A 182 -13.30 0.00 6.70
CA VAL A 182 -13.90 -0.07 5.36
C VAL A 182 -12.89 0.30 4.27
N ALA A 183 -12.07 1.34 4.48
CA ALA A 183 -11.02 1.73 3.54
C ALA A 183 -9.98 0.61 3.38
N GLN A 184 -9.56 -0.04 4.47
CA GLN A 184 -8.64 -1.18 4.43
C GLN A 184 -9.23 -2.38 3.67
N ASP A 185 -10.52 -2.66 3.81
CA ASP A 185 -11.18 -3.75 3.07
C ASP A 185 -11.20 -3.49 1.55
N ARG A 186 -11.18 -2.23 1.14
CA ARG A 186 -11.20 -1.80 -0.27
C ARG A 186 -9.81 -1.47 -0.84
N LEU A 187 -8.77 -1.43 -0.01
CA LEU A 187 -7.41 -1.03 -0.39
C LEU A 187 -6.87 -1.82 -1.59
N GLY A 188 -7.12 -3.13 -1.66
CA GLY A 188 -6.68 -3.98 -2.77
C GLY A 188 -7.20 -3.53 -4.14
N TYR A 189 -8.45 -3.08 -4.20
CA TYR A 189 -9.07 -2.55 -5.42
C TYR A 189 -8.44 -1.21 -5.84
N ALA A 190 -8.24 -0.30 -4.89
CA ALA A 190 -7.62 0.99 -5.14
C ALA A 190 -6.16 0.84 -5.60
N LEU A 191 -5.39 -0.03 -4.95
CA LEU A 191 -4.01 -0.35 -5.34
C LEU A 191 -3.91 -0.93 -6.75
N LEU A 192 -4.80 -1.85 -7.11
CA LEU A 192 -4.85 -2.43 -8.45
C LEU A 192 -5.13 -1.36 -9.51
N ARG A 193 -6.13 -0.52 -9.27
CA ARG A 193 -6.51 0.56 -10.20
C ARG A 193 -5.36 1.56 -10.39
N ALA A 194 -4.76 2.04 -9.30
CA ALA A 194 -3.63 2.96 -9.35
C ALA A 194 -2.38 2.31 -9.98
N GLY A 195 -2.08 1.07 -9.62
CA GLY A 195 -0.97 0.31 -10.17
C GLY A 195 -1.11 0.02 -11.67
N ALA A 196 -2.30 -0.33 -12.13
CA ALA A 196 -2.60 -0.53 -13.55
C ALA A 196 -2.36 0.75 -14.35
N HIS A 197 -2.85 1.89 -13.85
CA HIS A 197 -2.65 3.19 -14.48
C HIS A 197 -1.15 3.53 -14.58
N ARG A 198 -0.37 3.38 -13.49
CA ARG A 198 1.08 3.65 -13.51
C ARG A 198 1.83 2.72 -14.44
N LEU A 199 1.49 1.42 -14.46
CA LEU A 199 2.09 0.45 -15.40
C LEU A 199 1.76 0.78 -16.86
N ALA A 200 0.58 1.29 -17.15
CA ALA A 200 0.19 1.73 -18.48
C ALA A 200 0.98 2.98 -18.92
N SER A 201 1.08 3.99 -18.03
CA SER A 201 1.88 5.19 -18.27
C SER A 201 3.35 4.87 -18.52
N LEU A 202 3.95 4.02 -17.68
CA LEU A 202 5.33 3.58 -17.84
C LEU A 202 5.60 2.95 -19.22
N ARG A 203 4.65 2.12 -19.71
CA ARG A 203 4.77 1.50 -21.03
C ARG A 203 4.66 2.51 -22.18
N ALA A 204 3.83 3.52 -22.01
CA ALA A 204 3.64 4.59 -23.01
C ALA A 204 4.89 5.48 -23.12
N GLU A 205 5.53 5.78 -21.98
CA GLU A 205 6.67 6.71 -21.92
C GLU A 205 8.00 6.07 -22.35
N SER A 206 8.23 4.82 -22.01
CA SER A 206 9.56 4.19 -22.05
C SER A 206 9.79 3.21 -23.22
N GLY A 207 8.77 2.90 -24.01
CA GLY A 207 8.87 1.82 -24.98
C GLY A 207 9.02 0.42 -24.34
N ARG A 208 9.15 -0.63 -25.17
CA ARG A 208 9.12 -2.01 -24.65
C ARG A 208 10.33 -2.41 -23.81
N ASP A 209 11.52 -1.92 -24.13
CA ASP A 209 12.77 -2.37 -23.49
C ASP A 209 13.08 -1.64 -22.19
N ALA A 210 12.80 -0.34 -22.10
CA ALA A 210 13.02 0.46 -20.89
C ALA A 210 11.95 0.20 -19.81
N ALA A 211 10.75 -0.20 -20.19
CA ALA A 211 9.69 -0.62 -19.27
C ALA A 211 9.93 -2.00 -18.62
N ALA A 212 11.00 -2.71 -18.99
CA ALA A 212 11.18 -4.10 -18.58
C ALA A 212 11.29 -4.31 -17.09
N LEU A 213 11.80 -3.33 -16.33
CA LEU A 213 11.97 -3.41 -14.88
C LEU A 213 11.23 -2.32 -14.09
N GLY A 214 10.70 -1.29 -14.77
CA GLY A 214 9.98 -0.20 -14.12
C GLY A 214 10.83 0.55 -13.10
N GLU A 215 10.27 0.79 -11.92
CA GLU A 215 10.91 1.52 -10.82
C GLU A 215 11.80 0.62 -9.93
N LEU A 216 12.18 -0.59 -10.39
CA LEU A 216 12.84 -1.60 -9.56
C LEU A 216 14.04 -1.08 -8.77
N ALA A 217 14.90 -0.26 -9.41
CA ALA A 217 16.11 0.27 -8.79
C ALA A 217 15.84 1.50 -7.89
N THR A 218 14.92 2.34 -8.29
CA THR A 218 14.68 3.67 -7.68
C THR A 218 13.60 3.67 -6.61
N LEU A 219 12.73 2.65 -6.59
CA LEU A 219 11.62 2.59 -5.66
C LEU A 219 12.12 2.49 -4.21
N VAL A 220 11.68 3.41 -3.37
CA VAL A 220 11.99 3.49 -1.94
C VAL A 220 10.70 3.71 -1.14
N PRO A 221 10.65 3.29 0.14
CA PRO A 221 9.51 3.56 0.99
C PRO A 221 9.35 5.05 1.32
N GLU A 222 8.11 5.50 1.41
CA GLU A 222 7.75 6.83 1.90
C GLU A 222 7.71 6.83 3.43
N TYR A 223 8.77 7.38 4.05
CA TYR A 223 8.82 7.51 5.49
C TYR A 223 8.36 8.90 5.92
N VAL A 224 7.30 8.99 6.71
CA VAL A 224 6.85 10.25 7.34
C VAL A 224 7.60 10.54 8.63
N SER A 225 7.99 9.48 9.35
CA SER A 225 8.87 9.57 10.52
C SER A 225 9.99 8.55 10.38
N LEU A 226 11.20 8.98 10.73
CA LEU A 226 12.32 8.05 10.80
C LEU A 226 12.21 7.19 12.06
N PRO A 227 12.67 5.93 12.02
CA PRO A 227 12.76 5.10 13.21
C PRO A 227 13.58 5.78 14.30
N ARG A 228 13.29 5.49 15.57
CA ARG A 228 14.10 5.97 16.69
C ARG A 228 15.58 5.61 16.48
N GLY A 229 16.46 6.57 16.69
CA GLY A 229 17.90 6.40 16.50
C GLY A 229 18.38 6.57 15.05
N VAL A 230 17.51 6.94 14.12
CA VAL A 230 17.88 7.27 12.74
C VAL A 230 17.75 8.77 12.56
N THR A 231 18.82 9.43 12.13
CA THR A 231 18.83 10.84 11.77
C THR A 231 19.23 11.01 10.31
N THR A 232 18.64 12.01 9.63
CA THR A 232 19.11 12.42 8.31
C THR A 232 20.12 13.55 8.48
N MET A 233 21.35 13.33 8.09
CA MET A 233 22.33 14.39 7.88
C MET A 233 22.54 14.53 6.38
N SER A 234 22.20 15.68 5.81
CA SER A 234 22.44 16.05 4.41
C SER A 234 22.06 14.97 3.36
N GLY A 235 20.86 14.38 3.50
CA GLY A 235 20.35 13.38 2.54
C GLY A 235 20.85 11.95 2.74
N THR A 236 21.74 11.72 3.70
CA THR A 236 22.23 10.38 4.04
C THR A 236 21.62 9.92 5.37
N VAL A 237 21.09 8.71 5.42
CA VAL A 237 20.55 8.11 6.65
C VAL A 237 21.72 7.62 7.51
N ALA A 238 21.89 8.19 8.70
CA ALA A 238 22.88 7.74 9.68
C ALA A 238 22.19 7.20 10.94
N TRP A 239 22.75 6.15 11.55
CA TRP A 239 22.30 5.64 12.84
C TRP A 239 22.85 6.54 13.97
N SER A 240 21.95 6.96 14.86
CA SER A 240 22.38 7.63 16.10
C SER A 240 23.19 6.64 16.96
N ARG A 241 24.34 7.08 17.46
CA ARG A 241 25.14 6.31 18.43
C ARG A 241 24.69 6.53 19.88
N ASP A 242 23.61 7.29 20.11
CA ASP A 242 23.09 7.58 21.44
C ASP A 242 22.08 6.51 21.86
N PRO A 243 22.37 5.69 22.89
CA PRO A 243 21.53 4.58 23.35
C PRO A 243 20.44 5.04 24.34
N ARG A 244 19.79 6.18 24.20
CA ARG A 244 18.68 6.57 25.09
C ARG A 244 17.36 6.01 24.69
#